data_65e591fdbfb5343da98e17242919d1c2
#
_entry.id   65e591fdbfb5343da98e17242919d1c2
#
_cell.length_a   1.000
_cell.length_b   1.000
_cell.length_c   1.000
_cell.angle_alpha   90.00
_cell.angle_beta   90.00
_cell.angle_gamma   90.00
#
_symmetry.space_group_name_H-M   'P 1'
#
loop_
_entity.id
_entity.type
_entity.pdbx_description
1 polymer ?
#
loop_
_entity_poly.entity_id
_entity_poly.type
_entity_poly.pdbx_seq_one_letter_code
_entity_poly.pdbx_strand_id
1 'polypeptide(L)'
;MAKPILLSVDDDSDVLRSIERDLRSKYGAEYRVIGSDSPEGALDLLKQLKVRNDSVALLLADQRMPRMDGVEFLQQGMRIFPKAKRALLTAYTDMNAAISAINNTSTMPTESRIF
;
A
#
# COMPACT_ATOMS: atom_id res chain seq x y z
N MET A 1 -19.90 -7.15 5.08
CA MET A 1 -19.07 -6.63 4.00
C MET A 1 -17.60 -6.81 4.31
N ALA A 2 -16.81 -7.10 3.30
CA ALA A 2 -15.38 -7.27 3.50
C ALA A 2 -14.74 -5.92 3.85
N LYS A 3 -13.76 -5.97 4.74
CA LYS A 3 -13.01 -4.76 5.10
C LYS A 3 -12.17 -4.29 3.92
N PRO A 4 -11.96 -2.99 3.78
CA PRO A 4 -11.02 -2.49 2.77
C PRO A 4 -9.60 -2.97 3.04
N ILE A 5 -8.79 -2.96 2.02
CA ILE A 5 -7.45 -3.53 2.05
C ILE A 5 -6.40 -2.42 2.12
N LEU A 6 -5.41 -2.61 2.97
CA LEU A 6 -4.16 -1.85 2.95
C LEU A 6 -3.11 -2.78 2.34
N LEU A 7 -2.60 -2.41 1.17
CA LEU A 7 -1.60 -3.22 0.47
C LEU A 7 -0.23 -2.57 0.58
N SER A 8 0.75 -3.35 1.03
CA SER A 8 2.13 -2.90 1.16
C SER A 8 3.03 -3.72 0.23
N VAL A 9 3.93 -3.07 -0.48
CA VAL A 9 4.84 -3.72 -1.41
C VAL A 9 6.28 -3.32 -1.09
N ASP A 10 7.12 -4.34 -0.86
CA ASP A 10 8.54 -4.14 -0.58
C ASP A 10 9.28 -5.42 -0.93
N ASP A 11 10.37 -5.32 -1.69
CA ASP A 11 11.15 -6.49 -2.06
C ASP A 11 11.99 -7.05 -0.92
N ASP A 12 12.18 -6.27 0.14
CA ASP A 12 12.82 -6.75 1.38
C ASP A 12 11.76 -7.39 2.26
N SER A 13 11.78 -8.71 2.38
CA SER A 13 10.75 -9.44 3.10
C SER A 13 10.73 -9.14 4.61
N ASP A 14 11.88 -8.81 5.19
CA ASP A 14 11.93 -8.45 6.61
C ASP A 14 11.26 -7.11 6.87
N VAL A 15 11.53 -6.13 6.02
CA VAL A 15 10.88 -4.82 6.09
C VAL A 15 9.38 -4.98 5.86
N LEU A 16 9.00 -5.77 4.86
CA LEU A 16 7.60 -6.02 4.54
C LEU A 16 6.84 -6.60 5.74
N ARG A 17 7.41 -7.61 6.39
CA ARG A 17 6.79 -8.22 7.57
C ARG A 17 6.62 -7.23 8.71
N SER A 18 7.62 -6.37 8.91
CA SER A 18 7.55 -5.33 9.95
C SER A 18 6.43 -4.34 9.66
N ILE A 19 6.31 -3.92 8.43
CA ILE A 19 5.24 -3.00 8.01
C ILE A 19 3.87 -3.65 8.18
N GLU A 20 3.72 -4.89 7.73
CA GLU A 20 2.47 -5.62 7.89
C GLU A 20 2.08 -5.75 9.36
N ARG A 21 3.04 -6.10 10.21
CA ARG A 21 2.78 -6.24 11.64
C ARG A 21 2.31 -4.92 12.26
N ASP A 22 2.98 -3.82 11.91
CA ASP A 22 2.63 -2.52 12.47
C ASP A 22 1.27 -2.05 11.97
N LEU A 23 0.97 -2.27 10.70
CA LEU A 23 -0.35 -1.92 10.15
C LEU A 23 -1.46 -2.76 10.77
N ARG A 24 -1.23 -4.06 10.96
CA ARG A 24 -2.24 -4.92 11.60
C ARG A 24 -2.46 -4.53 13.06
N SER A 25 -1.40 -4.19 13.76
CA SER A 25 -1.51 -3.79 15.15
C SER A 25 -2.38 -2.55 15.31
N LYS A 26 -2.28 -1.61 14.38
CA LYS A 26 -3.00 -0.34 14.48
C LYS A 26 -4.35 -0.36 13.76
N TYR A 27 -4.46 -1.06 12.65
CA TYR A 27 -5.64 -0.97 11.78
C TYR A 27 -6.31 -2.31 11.49
N GLY A 28 -5.81 -3.41 12.05
CA GLY A 28 -6.32 -4.75 11.72
C GLY A 28 -7.79 -4.97 12.05
N ALA A 29 -8.34 -4.17 12.98
CA ALA A 29 -9.75 -4.29 13.31
C ALA A 29 -10.66 -3.76 12.19
N GLU A 30 -10.19 -2.79 11.42
CA GLU A 30 -11.00 -2.09 10.41
C GLU A 30 -10.56 -2.37 8.98
N TYR A 31 -9.34 -2.87 8.78
CA TYR A 31 -8.76 -3.10 7.46
C TYR A 31 -8.11 -4.46 7.39
N ARG A 32 -8.11 -5.04 6.19
CA ARG A 32 -7.29 -6.21 5.91
C ARG A 32 -5.92 -5.74 5.44
N VAL A 33 -4.85 -6.28 6.02
CA VAL A 33 -3.49 -5.91 5.65
C VAL A 33 -2.90 -7.02 4.82
N ILE A 34 -2.46 -6.69 3.61
CA ILE A 34 -1.85 -7.64 2.68
C ILE A 34 -0.51 -7.10 2.25
N GLY A 35 0.49 -7.97 2.17
CA GLY A 35 1.82 -7.63 1.69
C GLY A 35 2.16 -8.40 0.45
N SER A 36 2.99 -7.79 -0.40
CA SER A 36 3.56 -8.46 -1.57
C SER A 36 5.04 -8.12 -1.65
N ASP A 37 5.87 -9.11 -1.93
CA ASP A 37 7.31 -8.90 -2.03
C ASP A 37 7.76 -8.51 -3.44
N SER A 38 6.84 -8.34 -4.38
CA SER A 38 7.18 -7.86 -5.71
C SER A 38 6.08 -6.96 -6.25
N PRO A 39 6.45 -5.89 -6.98
CA PRO A 39 5.44 -5.02 -7.58
C PRO A 39 4.61 -5.73 -8.66
N GLU A 40 5.22 -6.63 -9.41
CA GLU A 40 4.51 -7.41 -10.43
C GLU A 40 3.44 -8.29 -9.79
N GLY A 41 3.81 -9.02 -8.73
CA GLY A 41 2.87 -9.83 -7.99
C GLY A 41 1.75 -9.02 -7.36
N ALA A 42 2.10 -7.83 -6.85
CA ALA A 42 1.11 -6.92 -6.28
C ALA A 42 0.10 -6.45 -7.34
N LEU A 43 0.56 -6.13 -8.55
CA LEU A 43 -0.34 -5.71 -9.61
C LEU A 43 -1.29 -6.84 -10.01
N ASP A 44 -0.79 -8.07 -10.10
CA ASP A 44 -1.64 -9.23 -10.38
C ASP A 44 -2.69 -9.40 -9.28
N LEU A 45 -2.29 -9.23 -8.03
CA LEU A 45 -3.22 -9.31 -6.91
C LEU A 45 -4.28 -8.22 -6.99
N LEU A 46 -3.90 -7.00 -7.34
CA LEU A 46 -4.85 -5.90 -7.48
C LEU A 46 -5.89 -6.20 -8.56
N LYS A 47 -5.47 -6.80 -9.67
CA LYS A 47 -6.40 -7.19 -10.74
C LYS A 47 -7.40 -8.23 -10.24
N GLN A 48 -6.94 -9.20 -9.46
CA GLN A 48 -7.82 -10.22 -8.89
C GLN A 48 -8.80 -9.60 -7.89
N LEU A 49 -8.32 -8.69 -7.05
CA LEU A 49 -9.17 -8.01 -6.08
C LEU A 49 -10.25 -7.17 -6.77
N LYS A 50 -9.90 -6.55 -7.90
CA LYS A 50 -10.86 -5.76 -8.68
C LYS A 50 -11.97 -6.65 -9.24
N VAL A 51 -11.61 -7.81 -9.78
CA VAL A 51 -12.58 -8.77 -10.31
C VAL A 51 -13.51 -9.25 -9.19
N ARG A 52 -12.98 -9.45 -7.99
CA ARG A 52 -13.77 -9.90 -6.83
C ARG A 52 -14.57 -8.78 -6.19
N ASN A 53 -14.46 -7.57 -6.69
CA ASN A 53 -15.17 -6.41 -6.18
C ASN A 53 -14.74 -6.02 -4.75
N ASP A 54 -13.49 -6.30 -4.40
CA ASP A 54 -12.92 -5.84 -3.14
C ASP A 54 -12.53 -4.37 -3.22
N SER A 55 -12.42 -3.73 -2.06
CA SER A 55 -11.98 -2.33 -1.97
C SER A 55 -10.55 -2.26 -1.48
N VAL A 56 -9.77 -1.36 -2.07
CA VAL A 56 -8.41 -1.08 -1.63
C VAL A 56 -8.35 0.37 -1.15
N ALA A 57 -7.99 0.57 0.12
CA ALA A 57 -7.96 1.90 0.72
C ALA A 57 -6.60 2.57 0.57
N LEU A 58 -5.52 1.80 0.59
CA LEU A 58 -4.15 2.33 0.53
C LEU A 58 -3.25 1.40 -0.26
N LEU A 59 -2.41 2.00 -1.11
CA LEU A 59 -1.27 1.35 -1.73
C LEU A 59 -0.01 1.99 -1.15
N LEU A 60 0.78 1.20 -0.45
CA LEU A 60 2.03 1.64 0.17
C LEU A 60 3.18 0.91 -0.51
N ALA A 61 4.14 1.62 -1.08
CA ALA A 61 5.22 1.01 -1.84
C ALA A 61 6.56 1.59 -1.45
N ASP A 62 7.57 0.71 -1.36
CA ASP A 62 8.95 1.14 -1.27
C ASP A 62 9.41 1.64 -2.64
N GLN A 63 10.25 2.69 -2.65
CA GLN A 63 10.73 3.25 -3.92
C GLN A 63 11.75 2.34 -4.60
N ARG A 64 12.62 1.71 -3.82
CA ARG A 64 13.73 0.94 -4.37
C ARG A 64 13.39 -0.52 -4.51
N MET A 65 12.83 -0.87 -5.66
CA MET A 65 12.52 -2.25 -6.00
C MET A 65 13.09 -2.57 -7.37
N PRO A 66 13.57 -3.81 -7.59
CA PRO A 66 14.10 -4.17 -8.91
C PRO A 66 12.99 -4.20 -9.96
N ARG A 67 13.33 -3.87 -11.19
CA ARG A 67 12.48 -3.91 -12.39
C ARG A 67 11.38 -2.87 -12.43
N MET A 68 10.69 -2.61 -11.34
CA MET A 68 9.64 -1.61 -11.27
C MET A 68 9.75 -0.89 -9.94
N ASP A 69 10.00 0.41 -9.95
CA ASP A 69 10.10 1.16 -8.71
C ASP A 69 8.73 1.50 -8.13
N GLY A 70 8.74 2.10 -6.93
CA GLY A 70 7.51 2.40 -6.23
C GLY A 70 6.61 3.38 -6.96
N VAL A 71 7.19 4.41 -7.58
CA VAL A 71 6.41 5.40 -8.33
C VAL A 71 5.68 4.73 -9.49
N GLU A 72 6.38 3.91 -10.24
CA GLU A 72 5.77 3.20 -11.38
C GLU A 72 4.69 2.23 -10.91
N PHE A 73 4.95 1.50 -9.83
CA PHE A 73 3.93 0.60 -9.27
C PHE A 73 2.67 1.38 -8.87
N LEU A 74 2.84 2.51 -8.17
CA LEU A 74 1.70 3.30 -7.73
C LEU A 74 0.90 3.87 -8.91
N GLN A 75 1.59 4.29 -9.97
CA GLN A 75 0.92 4.76 -11.17
C GLN A 75 0.05 3.67 -11.81
N GLN A 76 0.59 2.46 -11.91
CA GLN A 76 -0.17 1.34 -12.47
C GLN A 76 -1.28 0.89 -11.54
N GLY A 77 -1.03 0.88 -10.24
CA GLY A 77 -2.05 0.54 -9.24
C GLY A 77 -3.23 1.50 -9.26
N MET A 78 -2.95 2.78 -9.52
CA MET A 78 -4.00 3.79 -9.63
C MET A 78 -4.97 3.50 -10.77
N ARG A 79 -4.50 2.92 -11.85
CA ARG A 79 -5.38 2.57 -12.98
C ARG A 79 -6.37 1.49 -12.60
N ILE A 80 -6.01 0.63 -11.65
CA ILE A 80 -6.88 -0.46 -11.18
C ILE A 80 -7.80 0.03 -10.07
N PHE A 81 -7.26 0.79 -9.11
CA PHE A 81 -8.01 1.32 -7.97
C PHE A 81 -7.79 2.83 -7.86
N PRO A 82 -8.48 3.63 -8.69
CA PRO A 82 -8.22 5.08 -8.72
C PRO A 82 -8.59 5.81 -7.44
N LYS A 83 -9.42 5.22 -6.60
CA LYS A 83 -9.83 5.86 -5.33
C LYS A 83 -8.90 5.51 -4.16
N ALA A 84 -7.99 4.57 -4.34
CA ALA A 84 -7.06 4.21 -3.27
C ALA A 84 -6.09 5.36 -3.00
N LYS A 85 -5.79 5.58 -1.73
CA LYS A 85 -4.70 6.48 -1.37
C LYS A 85 -3.38 5.82 -1.73
N ARG A 86 -2.38 6.64 -2.05
CA ARG A 86 -1.06 6.15 -2.45
C ARG A 86 0.00 6.82 -1.63
N ALA A 87 0.93 6.04 -1.12
CA ALA A 87 2.03 6.54 -0.33
C ALA A 87 3.31 5.84 -0.73
N LEU A 88 4.36 6.61 -0.90
CA LEU A 88 5.68 6.10 -1.22
C LEU A 88 6.53 6.12 0.05
N LEU A 89 7.10 4.97 0.37
CA LEU A 89 7.92 4.82 1.56
C LEU A 89 9.38 4.73 1.13
N THR A 90 10.20 5.70 1.53
CA THR A 90 11.62 5.71 1.16
C THR A 90 12.48 4.97 2.16
N ALA A 91 12.00 4.84 3.39
CA ALA A 91 12.66 4.08 4.45
C ALA A 91 11.61 3.66 5.47
N TYR A 92 11.89 2.57 6.18
CA TYR A 92 10.98 2.08 7.21
C TYR A 92 10.66 3.14 8.27
N THR A 93 11.60 4.01 8.54
CA THR A 93 11.39 5.10 9.51
C THR A 93 10.25 6.04 9.11
N ASP A 94 9.83 6.01 7.84
CA ASP A 94 8.71 6.82 7.37
C ASP A 94 7.34 6.21 7.71
N MET A 95 7.30 5.08 8.40
CA MET A 95 6.05 4.37 8.71
C MET A 95 5.06 5.24 9.48
N ASN A 96 5.53 6.04 10.44
CA ASN A 96 4.64 6.92 11.20
C ASN A 96 3.96 7.97 10.32
N ALA A 97 4.67 8.47 9.32
CA ALA A 97 4.10 9.40 8.36
C ALA A 97 3.07 8.71 7.47
N ALA A 98 3.31 7.47 7.08
CA ALA A 98 2.33 6.69 6.32
C ALA A 98 1.06 6.47 7.13
N ILE A 99 1.19 6.16 8.40
CA ILE A 99 0.06 6.00 9.32
C ILE A 99 -0.73 7.30 9.45
N SER A 100 -0.03 8.42 9.59
CA SER A 100 -0.67 9.74 9.64
C SER A 100 -1.43 10.05 8.36
N ALA A 101 -0.90 9.64 7.23
CA ALA A 101 -1.56 9.83 5.94
C ALA A 101 -2.90 9.09 5.87
N ILE A 102 -2.98 7.89 6.44
CA ILE A 102 -4.25 7.15 6.52
C ILE A 102 -5.25 7.91 7.37
N ASN A 103 -4.82 8.47 8.50
CA ASN A 103 -5.70 9.19 9.42
C ASN A 103 -6.21 10.51 8.86
N ASN A 104 -5.50 11.10 7.90
CA ASN A 104 -5.84 12.39 7.31
C ASN A 104 -6.40 12.23 5.90
N THR A 105 -7.24 11.24 5.68
CA THR A 105 -7.71 10.89 4.35
C THR A 105 -8.51 12.00 3.68
N SER A 106 -9.21 12.84 4.46
CA SER A 106 -10.04 13.91 3.89
C SER A 106 -9.23 15.04 3.27
N THR A 107 -7.98 15.22 3.69
CA THR A 107 -7.13 16.32 3.21
C THR A 107 -5.98 15.82 2.36
N MET A 108 -5.83 14.53 2.22
CA MET A 108 -4.69 13.93 1.57
C MET A 108 -4.82 13.97 0.06
N PRO A 109 -3.77 14.39 -0.67
CA PRO A 109 -3.80 14.28 -2.12
C PRO A 109 -3.81 12.82 -2.55
N THR A 110 -4.22 12.57 -3.81
CA THR A 110 -4.26 11.21 -4.33
C THR A 110 -2.88 10.58 -4.39
N GLU A 111 -1.85 11.38 -4.50
CA GLU A 111 -0.47 10.93 -4.42
C GLU A 111 0.18 11.57 -3.21
N SER A 112 0.76 10.75 -2.36
CA SER A 112 1.49 11.23 -1.19
C SER A 112 2.88 10.65 -1.18
N ARG A 113 3.84 11.49 -0.83
CA ARG A 113 5.21 11.06 -0.64
C ARG A 113 5.53 11.16 0.83
N ILE A 114 6.05 10.06 1.37
CA ILE A 114 6.41 9.96 2.77
C ILE A 114 7.93 9.89 2.85
N PHE A 115 8.56 10.97 3.22
CA PHE A 115 10.01 11.03 3.35
C PHE A 115 10.40 11.77 4.60
#